data_8c37c171903a1591df7d9e50c636170e
#
_entry.id   8c37c171903a1591df7d9e50c636170e
#
_cell.length_a   1.000
_cell.length_b   1.000
_cell.length_c   1.000
_cell.angle_alpha   90.00
_cell.angle_beta   90.00
_cell.angle_gamma   90.00
#
_symmetry.space_group_name_H-M   'P 1'
#
loop_
_entity.id
_entity.type
_entity.pdbx_description
1 polymer ?
#
loop_
_entity_poly.entity_id
_entity_poly.type
_entity_poly.pdbx_seq_one_letter_code
_entity_poly.pdbx_strand_id
1 'polypeptide(L)'
;MRSDLRLAVAAAALLLVAAAPETSVTLPFAPPTGVPIRYDCTALRTLGGRPLTITSAHELQFAGAADKRSVRWTVKSLAVSGDEPVRELLQATGSVVVGQPVDIALTPDGAAGAITNEAALRAHVRAATPAVKAAFVPMFAPAPETTRTALQTLLDGELAALDPQTPEEFAASWLEVVEPLLGGEAPLVPGVVVEADVEAQAPIGGGALRYKLRYGLRDYVPGKSAQVFHDLTADPEDVQRYAAEMVAQMFPDAAPGQNEATATRAILSQMTSATQITSDISLPTGLRTRFSTATTTELPGRPKRIESRECRLATTKVL
;
A
#
# COMPACT_ATOMS: atom_id res chain seq x y z
N MET A 1 -13.22 -2.57 5.31
CA MET A 1 -12.33 -1.53 5.86
C MET A 1 -11.03 -1.61 5.06
N ARG A 2 -11.00 -0.90 3.94
CA ARG A 2 -9.81 -0.83 3.08
C ARG A 2 -8.88 0.23 3.66
N SER A 3 -7.82 -0.20 4.34
CA SER A 3 -6.71 0.68 4.73
C SER A 3 -5.72 0.74 3.59
N ASP A 4 -6.18 1.20 2.44
CA ASP A 4 -5.36 1.28 1.25
C ASP A 4 -4.82 2.70 1.17
N LEU A 5 -3.59 2.86 1.64
CA LEU A 5 -2.77 4.01 1.31
C LEU A 5 -2.44 3.88 -0.18
N ARG A 6 -3.36 4.28 -1.05
CA ARG A 6 -3.08 4.44 -2.47
C ARG A 6 -2.07 5.57 -2.57
N LEU A 7 -0.80 5.22 -2.61
CA LEU A 7 0.27 6.12 -2.94
C LEU A 7 0.11 6.55 -4.40
N ALA A 8 -0.69 7.59 -4.64
CA ALA A 8 -0.68 8.34 -5.88
C ALA A 8 0.64 9.15 -6.04
N VAL A 9 1.76 8.54 -5.62
CA VAL A 9 3.10 9.15 -5.74
C VAL A 9 3.55 9.17 -7.20
N ALA A 10 3.01 8.29 -8.05
CA ALA A 10 3.39 8.22 -9.46
C ALA A 10 2.90 9.41 -10.30
N ALA A 11 1.81 10.08 -9.93
CA ALA A 11 1.24 11.16 -10.74
C ALA A 11 1.89 12.53 -10.49
N ALA A 12 2.48 12.77 -9.32
CA ALA A 12 3.11 14.05 -9.00
C ALA A 12 4.52 14.22 -9.61
N ALA A 13 5.18 13.12 -9.96
CA ALA A 13 6.53 13.16 -10.53
C ALA A 13 6.57 13.67 -11.98
N LEU A 14 5.46 13.70 -12.68
CA LEU A 14 5.41 14.06 -14.11
C LEU A 14 5.31 15.58 -14.42
N LEU A 15 5.08 16.44 -13.43
CA LEU A 15 4.88 17.87 -13.66
C LEU A 15 6.10 18.77 -13.36
N LEU A 16 7.21 18.22 -12.88
CA LEU A 16 8.43 18.98 -12.55
C LEU A 16 9.60 18.71 -13.52
N VAL A 17 9.33 18.38 -14.77
CA VAL A 17 10.38 18.32 -15.84
C VAL A 17 10.74 19.72 -16.36
N ALA A 18 10.74 20.72 -15.52
CA ALA A 18 11.33 22.02 -15.85
C ALA A 18 12.74 22.09 -15.25
N ALA A 19 13.75 21.84 -16.10
CA ALA A 19 15.17 21.98 -15.81
C ALA A 19 15.70 21.09 -14.66
N ALA A 20 15.86 19.79 -14.92
CA ALA A 20 16.72 18.98 -14.06
C ALA A 20 18.13 19.57 -14.06
N PRO A 21 18.70 19.93 -12.89
CA PRO A 21 20.08 20.42 -12.84
C PRO A 21 21.03 19.35 -13.41
N GLU A 22 22.16 19.77 -14.01
CA GLU A 22 23.18 18.90 -14.64
C GLU A 22 23.72 17.76 -13.74
N THR A 23 23.34 17.76 -12.46
CA THR A 23 23.77 16.80 -11.43
C THR A 23 22.72 15.77 -11.01
N SER A 24 21.60 15.68 -11.74
CA SER A 24 20.58 14.67 -11.42
C SER A 24 21.08 13.25 -11.71
N VAL A 25 20.70 12.32 -10.85
CA VAL A 25 21.04 10.89 -10.97
C VAL A 25 19.78 10.12 -11.32
N THR A 26 19.83 9.39 -12.44
CA THR A 26 18.83 8.38 -12.76
C THR A 26 19.26 7.07 -12.11
N LEU A 27 18.41 6.49 -11.29
CA LEU A 27 18.67 5.19 -10.68
C LEU A 27 18.52 4.11 -11.75
N PRO A 28 19.55 3.27 -11.95
CA PRO A 28 19.47 2.19 -12.93
C PRO A 28 18.44 1.15 -12.50
N PHE A 29 17.82 0.47 -13.48
CA PHE A 29 17.02 -0.71 -13.22
C PHE A 29 17.41 -1.83 -14.19
N ALA A 30 18.30 -2.69 -13.75
CA ALA A 30 18.87 -3.79 -14.52
C ALA A 30 18.88 -5.09 -13.69
N PRO A 31 17.72 -5.57 -13.22
CA PRO A 31 17.65 -6.78 -12.43
C PRO A 31 18.10 -7.99 -13.26
N PRO A 32 18.70 -9.04 -12.64
CA PRO A 32 19.03 -10.27 -13.32
C PRO A 32 17.77 -10.94 -13.88
N THR A 33 17.83 -11.38 -15.13
CA THR A 33 16.71 -12.05 -15.80
C THR A 33 16.78 -13.56 -15.62
N GLY A 34 15.61 -14.22 -15.56
CA GLY A 34 15.51 -15.68 -15.44
C GLY A 34 15.87 -16.25 -14.07
N VAL A 35 16.34 -15.43 -13.15
CA VAL A 35 16.71 -15.85 -11.79
C VAL A 35 15.60 -15.39 -10.81
N PRO A 36 15.05 -16.29 -9.96
CA PRO A 36 14.12 -15.89 -8.92
C PRO A 36 14.78 -14.99 -7.87
N ILE A 37 14.17 -13.86 -7.61
CA ILE A 37 14.57 -12.89 -6.59
C ILE A 37 13.54 -12.94 -5.48
N ARG A 38 13.96 -13.22 -4.26
CA ARG A 38 13.07 -13.37 -3.12
C ARG A 38 13.16 -12.19 -2.17
N TYR A 39 12.00 -11.73 -1.71
CA TYR A 39 11.86 -10.77 -0.61
C TYR A 39 11.11 -11.41 0.54
N ASP A 40 11.63 -11.24 1.74
CA ASP A 40 10.93 -11.58 2.97
C ASP A 40 10.40 -10.29 3.60
N CYS A 41 9.09 -10.24 3.81
CA CYS A 41 8.39 -9.05 4.29
C CYS A 41 7.72 -9.30 5.64
N THR A 42 7.73 -8.28 6.50
CA THR A 42 6.99 -8.26 7.76
C THR A 42 6.19 -6.98 7.84
N ALA A 43 4.90 -7.09 8.10
CA ALA A 43 4.04 -5.94 8.37
C ALA A 43 3.48 -6.02 9.79
N LEU A 44 3.52 -4.90 10.51
CA LEU A 44 2.87 -4.71 11.81
C LEU A 44 1.66 -3.82 11.57
N ARG A 45 0.50 -4.27 12.01
CA ARG A 45 -0.75 -3.52 11.90
C ARG A 45 -1.51 -3.54 13.22
N THR A 46 -2.47 -2.64 13.36
CA THR A 46 -3.42 -2.63 14.47
C THR A 46 -4.82 -2.70 13.90
N LEU A 47 -5.56 -3.73 14.23
CA LEU A 47 -6.95 -3.90 13.82
C LEU A 47 -7.84 -3.98 15.05
N GLY A 48 -8.82 -3.08 15.17
CA GLY A 48 -9.69 -3.02 16.35
C GLY A 48 -8.94 -2.78 17.68
N GLY A 49 -7.79 -2.07 17.65
CA GLY A 49 -6.94 -1.84 18.82
C GLY A 49 -5.99 -3.01 19.17
N ARG A 50 -5.99 -4.09 18.40
CA ARG A 50 -5.19 -5.30 18.65
C ARG A 50 -4.01 -5.39 17.68
N PRO A 51 -2.80 -5.70 18.17
CA PRO A 51 -1.63 -5.83 17.30
C PRO A 51 -1.73 -7.08 16.43
N LEU A 52 -1.26 -6.95 15.21
CA LEU A 52 -1.25 -7.98 14.18
C LEU A 52 0.10 -7.97 13.48
N THR A 53 0.69 -9.13 13.30
CA THR A 53 1.91 -9.29 12.48
C THR A 53 1.61 -10.18 11.29
N ILE A 54 1.96 -9.70 10.10
CA ILE A 54 1.85 -10.45 8.85
C ILE A 54 3.27 -10.67 8.33
N THR A 55 3.67 -11.91 8.11
CA THR A 55 4.91 -12.25 7.44
C THR A 55 4.61 -12.87 6.09
N SER A 56 5.36 -12.48 5.05
CA SER A 56 5.18 -13.01 3.70
C SER A 56 6.49 -13.16 2.98
N ALA A 57 6.59 -14.15 2.09
CA ALA A 57 7.69 -14.28 1.15
C ALA A 57 7.18 -14.02 -0.26
N HIS A 58 7.87 -13.13 -0.97
CA HIS A 58 7.57 -12.74 -2.34
C HIS A 58 8.70 -13.19 -3.26
N GLU A 59 8.34 -13.68 -4.43
CA GLU A 59 9.29 -14.05 -5.48
C GLU A 59 9.03 -13.22 -6.72
N LEU A 60 10.07 -12.60 -7.25
CA LEU A 60 10.09 -11.82 -8.49
C LEU A 60 10.97 -12.54 -9.50
N GLN A 61 10.47 -12.78 -10.69
CA GLN A 61 11.23 -13.33 -11.81
C GLN A 61 11.14 -12.37 -12.99
N PHE A 62 12.25 -11.69 -13.28
CA PHE A 62 12.32 -10.74 -14.39
C PHE A 62 12.62 -11.46 -15.71
N ALA A 63 12.01 -10.96 -16.79
CA ALA A 63 12.20 -11.44 -18.14
C ALA A 63 12.22 -10.28 -19.15
N GLY A 64 12.72 -10.54 -20.35
CA GLY A 64 12.80 -9.58 -21.45
C GLY A 64 13.98 -8.62 -21.36
N ALA A 65 14.14 -7.82 -22.42
CA ALA A 65 15.12 -6.73 -22.51
C ALA A 65 14.52 -5.42 -21.99
N ALA A 66 15.31 -4.37 -21.89
CA ALA A 66 14.94 -3.10 -21.26
C ALA A 66 13.64 -2.47 -21.80
N ASP A 67 13.38 -2.59 -23.10
CA ASP A 67 12.20 -2.04 -23.80
C ASP A 67 10.94 -2.93 -23.72
N LYS A 68 11.12 -4.21 -23.33
CA LYS A 68 10.04 -5.21 -23.22
C LYS A 68 10.19 -6.03 -21.94
N ARG A 69 10.57 -5.36 -20.86
CA ARG A 69 10.76 -6.02 -19.58
C ARG A 69 9.44 -6.38 -18.95
N SER A 70 9.39 -7.51 -18.31
CA SER A 70 8.28 -7.98 -17.50
C SER A 70 8.77 -8.59 -16.20
N VAL A 71 7.89 -8.69 -15.24
CA VAL A 71 8.13 -9.43 -14.00
C VAL A 71 6.96 -10.34 -13.71
N ARG A 72 7.26 -11.57 -13.35
CA ARG A 72 6.30 -12.47 -12.70
C ARG A 72 6.49 -12.35 -11.20
N TRP A 73 5.47 -11.89 -10.51
CA TRP A 73 5.41 -11.82 -9.06
C TRP A 73 4.54 -12.93 -8.50
N THR A 74 5.01 -13.57 -7.42
CA THR A 74 4.27 -14.62 -6.72
C THR A 74 4.47 -14.48 -5.22
N VAL A 75 3.40 -14.48 -4.44
CA VAL A 75 3.47 -14.64 -2.99
C VAL A 75 3.68 -16.11 -2.68
N LYS A 76 4.83 -16.49 -2.18
CA LYS A 76 5.20 -17.90 -1.91
C LYS A 76 4.64 -18.41 -0.59
N SER A 77 4.53 -17.52 0.40
CA SER A 77 3.97 -17.84 1.71
C SER A 77 3.41 -16.58 2.36
N LEU A 78 2.42 -16.79 3.21
CA LEU A 78 1.85 -15.77 4.07
C LEU A 78 1.50 -16.42 5.41
N ALA A 79 1.92 -15.80 6.51
CA ALA A 79 1.53 -16.19 7.86
C ALA A 79 1.06 -14.95 8.63
N VAL A 80 0.02 -15.14 9.41
CA VAL A 80 -0.60 -14.08 10.23
C VAL A 80 -0.54 -14.52 11.69
N SER A 81 -0.04 -13.63 12.55
CA SER A 81 -0.10 -13.80 14.01
C SER A 81 -0.94 -12.69 14.62
N GLY A 82 -1.75 -13.03 15.60
CA GLY A 82 -2.69 -12.12 16.26
C GLY A 82 -3.88 -12.89 16.80
N ASP A 83 -4.91 -12.17 17.23
CA ASP A 83 -6.12 -12.79 17.79
C ASP A 83 -6.89 -13.62 16.75
N GLU A 84 -7.49 -14.71 17.23
CA GLU A 84 -7.98 -15.80 16.40
C GLU A 84 -8.95 -15.41 15.28
N PRO A 85 -10.05 -14.67 15.49
CA PRO A 85 -10.98 -14.39 14.40
C PRO A 85 -10.35 -13.56 13.26
N VAL A 86 -9.50 -12.59 13.62
CA VAL A 86 -8.83 -11.71 12.67
C VAL A 86 -7.73 -12.45 11.93
N ARG A 87 -6.98 -13.30 12.64
CA ARG A 87 -5.95 -14.15 12.04
C ARG A 87 -6.54 -15.09 10.99
N GLU A 88 -7.63 -15.78 11.31
CA GLU A 88 -8.29 -16.73 10.40
C GLU A 88 -8.80 -16.03 9.14
N LEU A 89 -9.45 -14.87 9.29
CA LEU A 89 -9.90 -14.07 8.17
C LEU A 89 -8.75 -13.66 7.25
N LEU A 90 -7.69 -13.07 7.80
CA LEU A 90 -6.56 -12.61 7.00
C LEU A 90 -5.78 -13.77 6.39
N GLN A 91 -5.77 -14.92 7.02
CA GLN A 91 -5.19 -16.13 6.46
C GLN A 91 -6.03 -16.70 5.31
N ALA A 92 -7.36 -16.66 5.43
CA ALA A 92 -8.27 -17.05 4.36
C ALA A 92 -8.18 -16.10 3.15
N THR A 93 -8.23 -14.79 3.38
CA THR A 93 -8.06 -13.80 2.30
C THR A 93 -6.66 -13.87 1.68
N GLY A 94 -5.63 -14.07 2.50
CA GLY A 94 -4.25 -14.24 2.04
C GLY A 94 -4.06 -15.48 1.19
N SER A 95 -4.82 -16.56 1.44
CA SER A 95 -4.76 -17.79 0.64
C SER A 95 -5.15 -17.57 -0.84
N VAL A 96 -5.93 -16.53 -1.13
CA VAL A 96 -6.29 -16.15 -2.51
C VAL A 96 -5.07 -15.70 -3.31
N VAL A 97 -4.09 -15.08 -2.67
CA VAL A 97 -2.91 -14.53 -3.36
C VAL A 97 -1.70 -15.47 -3.31
N VAL A 98 -1.65 -16.40 -2.33
CA VAL A 98 -0.51 -17.33 -2.18
C VAL A 98 -0.46 -18.31 -3.33
N GLY A 99 0.70 -18.41 -3.99
CA GLY A 99 0.93 -19.29 -5.13
C GLY A 99 0.37 -18.77 -6.47
N GLN A 100 -0.42 -17.70 -6.45
CA GLN A 100 -0.99 -17.13 -7.68
C GLN A 100 0.04 -16.21 -8.36
N PRO A 101 0.49 -16.50 -9.59
CA PRO A 101 1.40 -15.62 -10.32
C PRO A 101 0.66 -14.41 -10.87
N VAL A 102 1.29 -13.25 -10.76
CA VAL A 102 0.88 -11.99 -11.38
C VAL A 102 1.94 -11.58 -12.39
N ASP A 103 1.60 -11.53 -13.66
CA ASP A 103 2.49 -11.15 -14.75
C ASP A 103 2.31 -9.65 -15.04
N ILE A 104 3.37 -8.86 -14.86
CA ILE A 104 3.35 -7.40 -14.92
C ILE A 104 4.32 -6.94 -16.02
N ALA A 105 3.82 -6.13 -16.96
CA ALA A 105 4.69 -5.39 -17.87
C ALA A 105 5.38 -4.25 -17.10
N LEU A 106 6.64 -3.98 -17.41
CA LEU A 106 7.42 -2.92 -16.77
C LEU A 106 7.81 -1.86 -17.81
N THR A 107 7.89 -0.62 -17.36
CA THR A 107 8.54 0.46 -18.09
C THR A 107 10.07 0.26 -18.15
N PRO A 108 10.81 0.95 -19.02
CA PRO A 108 12.27 0.80 -19.09
C PRO A 108 13.01 1.11 -17.79
N ASP A 109 12.49 2.02 -16.99
CA ASP A 109 12.99 2.39 -15.64
C ASP A 109 12.52 1.46 -14.54
N GLY A 110 11.65 0.48 -14.88
CA GLY A 110 11.21 -0.58 -13.96
C GLY A 110 9.94 -0.27 -13.18
N ALA A 111 9.22 0.79 -13.50
CA ALA A 111 7.89 1.02 -12.92
C ALA A 111 6.89 -0.04 -13.40
N ALA A 112 5.92 -0.35 -12.54
CA ALA A 112 4.85 -1.27 -12.88
C ALA A 112 3.94 -0.66 -13.97
N GLY A 113 3.65 -1.46 -14.98
CA GLY A 113 2.65 -1.17 -16.00
C GLY A 113 1.42 -2.06 -15.88
N ALA A 114 0.90 -2.53 -17.00
CA ALA A 114 -0.31 -3.35 -17.01
C ALA A 114 -0.05 -4.77 -16.48
N ILE A 115 -1.05 -5.35 -15.82
CA ILE A 115 -1.10 -6.79 -15.52
C ILE A 115 -1.49 -7.52 -16.80
N THR A 116 -0.63 -8.40 -17.29
CA THR A 116 -0.82 -9.08 -18.58
C THR A 116 -1.65 -10.35 -18.51
N ASN A 117 -1.82 -10.93 -17.31
CA ASN A 117 -2.65 -12.11 -17.06
C ASN A 117 -3.93 -11.78 -16.27
N GLU A 118 -4.48 -10.57 -16.40
CA GLU A 118 -5.64 -10.06 -15.65
C GLU A 118 -6.85 -10.99 -15.70
N ALA A 119 -7.21 -11.50 -16.88
CA ALA A 119 -8.37 -12.38 -17.03
C ALA A 119 -8.27 -13.64 -16.16
N ALA A 120 -7.08 -14.25 -16.07
CA ALA A 120 -6.83 -15.41 -15.22
C ALA A 120 -6.92 -15.05 -13.73
N LEU A 121 -6.40 -13.87 -13.34
CA LEU A 121 -6.51 -13.40 -11.97
C LEU A 121 -7.95 -13.12 -11.57
N ARG A 122 -8.73 -12.47 -12.41
CA ARG A 122 -10.17 -12.24 -12.17
C ARG A 122 -10.93 -13.55 -12.00
N ALA A 123 -10.66 -14.54 -12.85
CA ALA A 123 -11.28 -15.86 -12.72
C ALA A 123 -10.91 -16.54 -11.40
N HIS A 124 -9.64 -16.41 -10.97
CA HIS A 124 -9.15 -16.94 -9.71
C HIS A 124 -9.83 -16.26 -8.51
N VAL A 125 -9.93 -14.91 -8.49
CA VAL A 125 -10.61 -14.16 -7.43
C VAL A 125 -12.08 -14.57 -7.32
N ARG A 126 -12.79 -14.67 -8.45
CA ARG A 126 -14.20 -15.15 -8.46
C ARG A 126 -14.33 -16.54 -7.86
N ALA A 127 -13.45 -17.47 -8.22
CA ALA A 127 -13.47 -18.82 -7.68
C ALA A 127 -13.20 -18.87 -6.18
N ALA A 128 -12.37 -17.96 -5.64
CA ALA A 128 -12.03 -17.87 -4.23
C ALA A 128 -13.08 -17.12 -3.38
N THR A 129 -13.92 -16.29 -3.99
CA THR A 129 -14.90 -15.42 -3.30
C THR A 129 -15.80 -16.17 -2.30
N PRO A 130 -16.37 -17.38 -2.61
CA PRO A 130 -17.19 -18.11 -1.66
C PRO A 130 -16.42 -18.52 -0.39
N ALA A 131 -15.17 -18.93 -0.54
CA ALA A 131 -14.33 -19.32 0.62
C ALA A 131 -13.98 -18.10 1.49
N VAL A 132 -13.66 -16.96 0.88
CA VAL A 132 -13.45 -15.70 1.58
C VAL A 132 -14.71 -15.29 2.34
N LYS A 133 -15.88 -15.33 1.69
CA LYS A 133 -17.17 -15.04 2.33
C LYS A 133 -17.41 -15.93 3.56
N ALA A 134 -17.17 -17.23 3.43
CA ALA A 134 -17.33 -18.18 4.53
C ALA A 134 -16.42 -17.86 5.73
N ALA A 135 -15.21 -17.35 5.49
CA ALA A 135 -14.27 -16.95 6.55
C ALA A 135 -14.72 -15.71 7.35
N PHE A 136 -15.59 -14.86 6.77
CA PHE A 136 -16.16 -13.70 7.48
C PHE A 136 -17.30 -14.06 8.45
N VAL A 137 -18.02 -15.14 8.18
CA VAL A 137 -19.23 -15.52 8.96
C VAL A 137 -18.95 -15.64 10.46
N PRO A 138 -17.87 -16.28 10.93
CA PRO A 138 -17.58 -16.39 12.37
C PRO A 138 -17.36 -15.02 13.04
N MET A 139 -16.85 -14.03 12.31
CA MET A 139 -16.63 -12.69 12.86
C MET A 139 -17.93 -11.94 13.16
N PHE A 140 -18.98 -12.26 12.45
CA PHE A 140 -20.30 -11.65 12.63
C PHE A 140 -21.16 -12.39 13.68
N ALA A 141 -20.76 -13.61 14.04
CA ALA A 141 -21.53 -14.46 14.95
C ALA A 141 -21.87 -13.82 16.30
N PRO A 142 -20.98 -13.02 16.95
CA PRO A 142 -21.29 -12.35 18.21
C PRO A 142 -22.27 -11.18 18.10
N ALA A 143 -22.52 -10.68 16.88
CA ALA A 143 -23.38 -9.52 16.68
C ALA A 143 -24.88 -9.89 16.75
N PRO A 144 -25.76 -8.94 17.19
CA PRO A 144 -27.20 -9.10 17.08
C PRO A 144 -27.61 -9.41 15.63
N GLU A 145 -28.73 -10.12 15.46
CA GLU A 145 -29.16 -10.64 14.13
C GLU A 145 -29.33 -9.52 13.08
N THR A 146 -29.92 -8.38 13.48
CA THR A 146 -30.07 -7.22 12.59
C THR A 146 -28.71 -6.66 12.14
N THR A 147 -27.75 -6.55 13.05
CA THR A 147 -26.39 -6.09 12.77
C THR A 147 -25.66 -7.12 11.87
N ARG A 148 -25.81 -8.40 12.16
CA ARG A 148 -25.21 -9.49 11.36
C ARG A 148 -25.71 -9.47 9.92
N THR A 149 -27.04 -9.33 9.71
CA THR A 149 -27.63 -9.22 8.38
C THR A 149 -27.11 -8.00 7.63
N ALA A 150 -27.00 -6.85 8.28
CA ALA A 150 -26.44 -5.63 7.70
C ALA A 150 -24.98 -5.81 7.29
N LEU A 151 -24.15 -6.44 8.14
CA LEU A 151 -22.75 -6.74 7.83
C LEU A 151 -22.59 -7.74 6.68
N GLN A 152 -23.46 -8.74 6.60
CA GLN A 152 -23.49 -9.69 5.47
C GLN A 152 -23.86 -8.99 4.17
N THR A 153 -24.88 -8.13 4.18
CA THR A 153 -25.29 -7.35 3.02
C THR A 153 -24.16 -6.43 2.54
N LEU A 154 -23.47 -5.77 3.48
CA LEU A 154 -22.31 -4.93 3.17
C LEU A 154 -21.17 -5.75 2.53
N LEU A 155 -20.85 -6.90 3.11
CA LEU A 155 -19.84 -7.83 2.56
C LEU A 155 -20.21 -8.29 1.15
N ASP A 156 -21.45 -8.67 0.94
CA ASP A 156 -21.94 -9.09 -0.37
C ASP A 156 -21.82 -7.97 -1.41
N GLY A 157 -22.14 -6.73 -1.02
CA GLY A 157 -21.97 -5.56 -1.86
C GLY A 157 -20.48 -5.30 -2.20
N GLU A 158 -19.59 -5.38 -1.22
CA GLU A 158 -18.16 -5.20 -1.43
C GLU A 158 -17.55 -6.30 -2.33
N LEU A 159 -17.96 -7.55 -2.14
CA LEU A 159 -17.50 -8.66 -2.98
C LEU A 159 -18.04 -8.57 -4.41
N ALA A 160 -19.31 -8.14 -4.57
CA ALA A 160 -19.90 -7.92 -5.87
C ALA A 160 -19.25 -6.74 -6.61
N ALA A 161 -18.76 -5.73 -5.90
CA ALA A 161 -18.04 -4.59 -6.47
C ALA A 161 -16.64 -4.94 -7.02
N LEU A 162 -16.11 -6.13 -6.73
CA LEU A 162 -14.83 -6.58 -7.30
C LEU A 162 -14.93 -6.94 -8.79
N ASP A 163 -16.10 -7.31 -9.25
CA ASP A 163 -16.33 -7.78 -10.64
C ASP A 163 -16.39 -6.64 -11.67
N PRO A 164 -17.09 -5.51 -11.41
CA PRO A 164 -17.18 -4.41 -12.35
C PRO A 164 -15.97 -3.44 -12.30
N GLN A 165 -14.90 -3.74 -11.56
CA GLN A 165 -13.70 -2.90 -11.54
C GLN A 165 -13.11 -2.74 -12.94
N THR A 166 -12.71 -1.50 -13.28
CA THR A 166 -11.92 -1.26 -14.49
C THR A 166 -10.60 -2.03 -14.43
N PRO A 167 -9.92 -2.27 -15.56
CA PRO A 167 -8.58 -2.88 -15.56
C PRO A 167 -7.60 -2.14 -14.65
N GLU A 168 -7.67 -0.81 -14.62
CA GLU A 168 -6.80 0.06 -13.81
C GLU A 168 -7.07 -0.10 -12.31
N GLU A 169 -8.34 -0.12 -11.90
CA GLU A 169 -8.74 -0.33 -10.50
C GLU A 169 -8.35 -1.73 -10.01
N PHE A 170 -8.57 -2.74 -10.84
CA PHE A 170 -8.17 -4.11 -10.54
C PHE A 170 -6.65 -4.22 -10.43
N ALA A 171 -5.92 -3.67 -11.40
CA ALA A 171 -4.46 -3.67 -11.37
C ALA A 171 -3.94 -2.96 -10.12
N ALA A 172 -4.46 -1.79 -9.77
CA ALA A 172 -4.02 -1.01 -8.62
C ALA A 172 -4.08 -1.83 -7.31
N SER A 173 -5.12 -2.66 -7.13
CA SER A 173 -5.27 -3.50 -5.93
C SER A 173 -4.19 -4.58 -5.78
N TRP A 174 -3.65 -5.08 -6.89
CA TRP A 174 -2.59 -6.07 -6.90
C TRP A 174 -1.19 -5.43 -6.86
N LEU A 175 -1.02 -4.33 -7.61
CA LEU A 175 0.28 -3.66 -7.76
C LEU A 175 0.73 -2.97 -6.49
N GLU A 176 -0.17 -2.46 -5.66
CA GLU A 176 0.14 -1.82 -4.37
C GLU A 176 1.13 -2.63 -3.51
N VAL A 177 1.04 -3.96 -3.57
CA VAL A 177 1.89 -4.86 -2.78
C VAL A 177 3.29 -4.99 -3.37
N VAL A 178 3.42 -5.00 -4.69
CA VAL A 178 4.69 -5.30 -5.38
C VAL A 178 5.42 -4.06 -5.89
N GLU A 179 4.71 -3.00 -6.26
CA GLU A 179 5.32 -1.74 -6.73
C GLU A 179 6.45 -1.24 -5.84
N PRO A 180 6.30 -1.27 -4.50
CA PRO A 180 7.38 -0.85 -3.61
C PRO A 180 8.67 -1.68 -3.72
N LEU A 181 8.67 -2.78 -4.45
CA LEU A 181 9.83 -3.65 -4.69
C LEU A 181 10.42 -3.48 -6.10
N LEU A 182 9.77 -2.69 -6.96
CA LEU A 182 10.16 -2.44 -8.34
C LEU A 182 10.96 -1.13 -8.49
N GLY A 183 11.32 -0.79 -9.72
CA GLY A 183 11.96 0.48 -10.08
C GLY A 183 10.96 1.62 -10.29
N GLY A 184 11.32 2.60 -11.11
CA GLY A 184 10.44 3.72 -11.50
C GLY A 184 10.66 4.99 -10.71
N GLU A 185 11.80 5.11 -10.03
CA GLU A 185 12.13 6.38 -9.37
C GLU A 185 12.47 7.47 -10.40
N ALA A 186 11.87 8.64 -10.22
CA ALA A 186 12.25 9.82 -11.01
C ALA A 186 13.72 10.18 -10.77
N PRO A 187 14.38 10.87 -11.71
CA PRO A 187 15.73 11.38 -11.51
C PRO A 187 15.82 12.28 -10.27
N LEU A 188 16.78 12.05 -9.40
CA LEU A 188 16.97 12.75 -8.13
C LEU A 188 18.36 13.39 -8.05
N VAL A 189 18.46 14.49 -7.33
CA VAL A 189 19.76 15.13 -7.06
C VAL A 189 20.23 14.75 -5.65
N PRO A 190 21.41 14.14 -5.52
CA PRO A 190 21.94 13.79 -4.21
C PRO A 190 22.01 14.99 -3.26
N GLY A 191 21.48 14.83 -2.04
CA GLY A 191 21.47 15.88 -1.03
C GLY A 191 20.40 16.96 -1.20
N VAL A 192 19.62 16.92 -2.28
CA VAL A 192 18.48 17.83 -2.49
C VAL A 192 17.19 17.14 -2.02
N VAL A 193 16.41 17.86 -1.23
CA VAL A 193 15.06 17.48 -0.82
C VAL A 193 14.06 18.22 -1.70
N VAL A 194 13.20 17.48 -2.36
CA VAL A 194 12.09 18.03 -3.14
C VAL A 194 10.84 18.02 -2.26
N GLU A 195 10.07 19.09 -2.32
CA GLU A 195 8.80 19.22 -1.62
C GLU A 195 7.65 19.36 -2.63
N ALA A 196 6.55 18.66 -2.37
CA ALA A 196 5.34 18.71 -3.21
C ALA A 196 4.09 18.48 -2.36
N ASP A 197 2.95 18.99 -2.83
CA ASP A 197 1.66 18.64 -2.27
C ASP A 197 1.08 17.48 -3.08
N VAL A 198 0.63 16.43 -2.38
CA VAL A 198 0.04 15.24 -2.99
C VAL A 198 -1.27 14.88 -2.29
N GLU A 199 -2.17 14.28 -3.04
CA GLU A 199 -3.39 13.70 -2.48
C GLU A 199 -3.19 12.19 -2.29
N ALA A 200 -3.55 11.69 -1.12
CA ALA A 200 -3.56 10.27 -0.82
C ALA A 200 -4.79 9.92 0.01
N GLN A 201 -5.08 8.63 0.10
CA GLN A 201 -6.22 8.17 0.88
C GLN A 201 -6.01 8.46 2.37
N ALA A 202 -7.04 8.99 3.01
CA ALA A 202 -7.01 9.23 4.45
C ALA A 202 -6.93 7.90 5.23
N PRO A 203 -6.22 7.87 6.37
CA PRO A 203 -6.03 6.66 7.16
C PRO A 203 -7.31 6.13 7.82
N ILE A 204 -8.37 6.93 7.82
CA ILE A 204 -9.68 6.61 8.40
C ILE A 204 -10.74 7.04 7.38
N GLY A 205 -11.77 6.23 7.14
CA GLY A 205 -12.96 6.61 6.35
C GLY A 205 -12.81 6.64 4.83
N GLY A 206 -11.61 6.47 4.28
CA GLY A 206 -11.40 6.23 2.85
C GLY A 206 -11.54 7.41 1.90
N GLY A 207 -11.68 8.65 2.39
CA GLY A 207 -11.66 9.87 1.57
C GLY A 207 -10.23 10.30 1.18
N ALA A 208 -10.12 11.30 0.29
CA ALA A 208 -8.85 11.90 -0.06
C ALA A 208 -8.42 12.94 0.98
N LEU A 209 -7.12 12.98 1.27
CA LEU A 209 -6.49 13.92 2.17
C LEU A 209 -5.21 14.44 1.53
N ARG A 210 -4.96 15.75 1.62
CA ARG A 210 -3.70 16.33 1.14
C ARG A 210 -2.59 16.08 2.13
N TYR A 211 -1.41 15.78 1.58
CA TYR A 211 -0.17 15.58 2.30
C TYR A 211 0.92 16.46 1.73
N LYS A 212 1.78 16.96 2.60
CA LYS A 212 3.07 17.49 2.22
C LYS A 212 4.03 16.33 2.06
N LEU A 213 4.51 16.12 0.85
CA LEU A 213 5.51 15.12 0.50
C LEU A 213 6.88 15.80 0.50
N ARG A 214 7.85 15.19 1.17
CA ARG A 214 9.29 15.49 1.06
C ARG A 214 9.98 14.23 0.59
N TYR A 215 10.76 14.32 -0.48
CA TYR A 215 11.47 13.17 -1.00
C TYR A 215 12.84 13.52 -1.54
N GLY A 216 13.73 12.53 -1.66
CA GLY A 216 15.07 12.73 -2.16
C GLY A 216 15.98 11.54 -1.97
N LEU A 217 17.26 11.74 -2.31
CA LEU A 217 18.33 10.77 -2.09
C LEU A 217 19.09 11.07 -0.81
N ARG A 218 19.22 10.02 0.03
CA ARG A 218 20.17 9.97 1.16
C ARG A 218 21.25 8.94 0.84
N ASP A 219 22.40 9.02 1.48
CA ASP A 219 23.48 8.02 1.45
C ASP A 219 23.82 7.50 0.04
N TYR A 220 23.91 8.42 -0.93
CA TYR A 220 24.28 8.08 -2.30
C TYR A 220 25.76 7.74 -2.42
N VAL A 221 26.07 6.49 -2.81
CA VAL A 221 27.43 6.01 -3.09
C VAL A 221 27.49 5.60 -4.57
N PRO A 222 28.13 6.40 -5.44
CA PRO A 222 28.17 6.14 -6.87
C PRO A 222 28.60 4.72 -7.21
N GLY A 223 27.85 4.06 -8.09
CA GLY A 223 28.09 2.68 -8.55
C GLY A 223 27.84 1.59 -7.49
N LYS A 224 27.42 1.93 -6.27
CA LYS A 224 27.19 0.95 -5.19
C LYS A 224 25.76 0.94 -4.71
N SER A 225 25.32 2.05 -4.07
CA SER A 225 24.03 2.11 -3.40
C SER A 225 23.47 3.51 -3.34
N ALA A 226 22.16 3.58 -3.17
CA ALA A 226 21.43 4.79 -2.86
C ALA A 226 20.33 4.49 -1.85
N GLN A 227 19.95 5.47 -1.04
CA GLN A 227 18.75 5.42 -0.23
C GLN A 227 17.79 6.51 -0.72
N VAL A 228 16.61 6.10 -1.15
CA VAL A 228 15.49 7.00 -1.47
C VAL A 228 14.57 7.08 -0.27
N PHE A 229 14.11 8.28 0.05
CA PHE A 229 13.13 8.48 1.10
C PHE A 229 11.94 9.31 0.60
N HIS A 230 10.77 9.06 1.19
CA HIS A 230 9.56 9.86 1.05
C HIS A 230 8.95 10.03 2.44
N ASP A 231 8.79 11.27 2.86
CA ASP A 231 8.13 11.64 4.11
C ASP A 231 6.83 12.36 3.75
N LEU A 232 5.68 11.79 4.11
CA LEU A 232 4.37 12.38 3.92
C LEU A 232 3.81 12.85 5.26
N THR A 233 3.31 14.06 5.32
CA THR A 233 2.65 14.60 6.52
C THR A 233 1.31 15.19 6.10
N ALA A 234 0.22 14.76 6.75
CA ALA A 234 -1.11 15.27 6.46
C ALA A 234 -1.18 16.78 6.69
N ASP A 235 -1.80 17.50 5.76
CA ASP A 235 -2.03 18.94 5.89
C ASP A 235 -3.07 19.21 6.97
N PRO A 236 -2.77 20.02 8.02
CA PRO A 236 -3.70 20.26 9.12
C PRO A 236 -5.01 20.94 8.70
N GLU A 237 -4.98 21.81 7.69
CA GLU A 237 -6.21 22.48 7.20
C GLU A 237 -7.11 21.48 6.48
N ASP A 238 -6.50 20.59 5.70
CA ASP A 238 -7.22 19.55 4.98
C ASP A 238 -7.78 18.49 5.95
N VAL A 239 -7.06 18.17 7.03
CA VAL A 239 -7.57 17.31 8.12
C VAL A 239 -8.84 17.89 8.74
N GLN A 240 -8.92 19.23 8.93
CA GLN A 240 -10.13 19.86 9.47
C GLN A 240 -11.31 19.76 8.51
N ARG A 241 -11.08 19.95 7.20
CA ARG A 241 -12.10 19.77 6.17
C ARG A 241 -12.59 18.32 6.16
N TYR A 242 -11.65 17.38 6.11
CA TYR A 242 -11.93 15.95 6.12
C TYR A 242 -12.75 15.52 7.36
N ALA A 243 -12.39 16.03 8.54
CA ALA A 243 -13.13 15.77 9.77
C ALA A 243 -14.58 16.25 9.69
N ALA A 244 -14.82 17.40 9.05
CA ALA A 244 -16.18 17.91 8.85
C ALA A 244 -17.01 17.02 7.91
N GLU A 245 -16.42 16.58 6.80
CA GLU A 245 -17.05 15.67 5.83
C GLU A 245 -17.38 14.31 6.45
N MET A 246 -16.43 13.73 7.21
CA MET A 246 -16.62 12.46 7.91
C MET A 246 -17.77 12.52 8.93
N VAL A 247 -17.83 13.61 9.71
CA VAL A 247 -18.91 13.79 10.68
C VAL A 247 -20.26 13.94 9.99
N ALA A 248 -20.33 14.69 8.88
CA ALA A 248 -21.56 14.81 8.10
C ALA A 248 -22.03 13.45 7.54
N GLN A 249 -21.11 12.57 7.16
CA GLN A 249 -21.45 11.21 6.70
C GLN A 249 -21.89 10.29 7.85
N MET A 250 -21.24 10.36 9.01
CA MET A 250 -21.58 9.52 10.17
C MET A 250 -22.88 9.97 10.87
N PHE A 251 -23.18 11.25 10.81
CA PHE A 251 -24.34 11.85 11.50
C PHE A 251 -25.17 12.71 10.54
N PRO A 252 -25.77 12.13 9.48
CA PRO A 252 -26.46 12.89 8.43
C PRO A 252 -27.64 13.73 8.97
N ASP A 253 -28.28 13.26 10.05
CA ASP A 253 -29.45 13.91 10.68
C ASP A 253 -29.07 14.70 11.92
N ALA A 254 -27.80 14.93 12.21
CA ALA A 254 -27.37 15.65 13.40
C ALA A 254 -27.77 17.12 13.33
N ALA A 255 -28.61 17.57 14.26
CA ALA A 255 -28.89 18.99 14.40
C ALA A 255 -27.62 19.77 14.81
N PRO A 256 -27.46 21.03 14.36
CA PRO A 256 -26.36 21.88 14.79
C PRO A 256 -26.21 21.88 16.31
N GLY A 257 -25.05 21.49 16.84
CA GLY A 257 -24.76 21.48 18.26
C GLY A 257 -25.07 20.17 18.99
N GLN A 258 -25.43 19.09 18.30
CA GLN A 258 -25.45 17.76 18.94
C GLN A 258 -24.07 17.41 19.50
N ASN A 259 -24.01 17.12 20.80
CA ASN A 259 -22.76 16.95 21.55
C ASN A 259 -21.85 15.84 20.94
N GLU A 260 -22.46 14.76 20.46
CA GLU A 260 -21.70 13.63 19.90
C GLU A 260 -21.02 13.97 18.56
N ALA A 261 -21.74 14.57 17.62
CA ALA A 261 -21.18 15.00 16.34
C ALA A 261 -20.10 16.08 16.55
N THR A 262 -20.34 17.03 17.46
CA THR A 262 -19.39 18.09 17.80
C THR A 262 -18.12 17.51 18.45
N ALA A 263 -18.26 16.58 19.39
CA ALA A 263 -17.13 15.93 20.05
C ALA A 263 -16.32 15.07 19.05
N THR A 264 -17.00 14.32 18.17
CA THR A 264 -16.34 13.52 17.14
C THR A 264 -15.56 14.41 16.19
N ARG A 265 -16.14 15.53 15.74
CA ARG A 265 -15.46 16.51 14.90
C ARG A 265 -14.22 17.09 15.58
N ALA A 266 -14.34 17.47 16.86
CA ALA A 266 -13.23 18.02 17.63
C ALA A 266 -12.06 17.02 17.77
N ILE A 267 -12.33 15.73 17.87
CA ILE A 267 -11.31 14.69 17.91
C ILE A 267 -10.67 14.50 16.53
N LEU A 268 -11.48 14.34 15.48
CA LEU A 268 -10.97 14.08 14.12
C LEU A 268 -10.20 15.27 13.55
N SER A 269 -10.61 16.51 13.85
CA SER A 269 -9.90 17.72 13.39
C SER A 269 -8.50 17.90 13.98
N GLN A 270 -8.17 17.15 15.03
CA GLN A 270 -6.85 17.13 15.65
C GLN A 270 -6.03 15.88 15.26
N MET A 271 -6.55 15.09 14.31
CA MET A 271 -5.80 13.94 13.80
C MET A 271 -4.48 14.39 13.18
N THR A 272 -3.41 13.69 13.52
CA THR A 272 -2.17 13.79 12.77
C THR A 272 -1.88 12.46 12.06
N SER A 273 -1.34 12.55 10.85
CA SER A 273 -0.90 11.39 10.10
C SER A 273 0.43 11.69 9.42
N ALA A 274 1.39 10.81 9.61
CA ALA A 274 2.67 10.88 8.94
C ALA A 274 3.08 9.49 8.45
N THR A 275 3.59 9.44 7.22
CA THR A 275 4.11 8.20 6.62
C THR A 275 5.55 8.43 6.21
N GLN A 276 6.42 7.54 6.62
CA GLN A 276 7.82 7.50 6.21
C GLN A 276 8.04 6.27 5.33
N ILE A 277 8.65 6.48 4.17
CA ILE A 277 9.02 5.41 3.24
C ILE A 277 10.52 5.52 2.99
N THR A 278 11.21 4.38 3.05
CA THR A 278 12.65 4.32 2.78
C THR A 278 12.95 3.11 1.92
N SER A 279 13.76 3.29 0.88
CA SER A 279 14.22 2.25 -0.01
C SER A 279 15.74 2.28 -0.12
N ASP A 280 16.41 1.21 0.27
CA ASP A 280 17.83 1.00 0.01
C ASP A 280 17.99 0.28 -1.33
N ILE A 281 18.73 0.85 -2.26
CA ILE A 281 18.81 0.40 -3.65
C ILE A 281 20.25 0.02 -3.98
N SER A 282 20.44 -1.16 -4.56
CA SER A 282 21.71 -1.60 -5.16
C SER A 282 21.85 -0.99 -6.55
N LEU A 283 22.75 -0.05 -6.76
CA LEU A 283 22.93 0.61 -8.07
C LEU A 283 23.36 -0.32 -9.20
N PRO A 284 24.16 -1.39 -8.98
CA PRO A 284 24.51 -2.33 -10.04
C PRO A 284 23.30 -3.04 -10.68
N THR A 285 22.22 -3.22 -9.92
CA THR A 285 21.02 -3.95 -10.37
C THR A 285 19.74 -3.10 -10.36
N GLY A 286 19.74 -2.01 -9.64
CA GLY A 286 18.53 -1.22 -9.36
C GLY A 286 17.51 -1.91 -8.43
N LEU A 287 17.88 -3.08 -7.88
CA LEU A 287 17.02 -3.80 -6.94
C LEU A 287 17.01 -3.12 -5.58
N ARG A 288 15.85 -3.06 -4.97
CA ARG A 288 15.72 -2.64 -3.57
C ARG A 288 16.23 -3.75 -2.67
N THR A 289 17.28 -3.49 -1.92
CA THR A 289 17.82 -4.42 -0.92
C THR A 289 17.00 -4.40 0.35
N ARG A 290 16.36 -3.25 0.62
CA ARG A 290 15.40 -3.06 1.70
C ARG A 290 14.37 -2.03 1.28
N PHE A 291 13.13 -2.28 1.66
CA PHE A 291 12.03 -1.33 1.59
C PHE A 291 11.37 -1.28 2.97
N SER A 292 11.08 -0.09 3.47
CA SER A 292 10.33 0.07 4.71
C SER A 292 9.32 1.21 4.59
N THR A 293 8.16 1.02 5.18
CA THR A 293 7.17 2.07 5.38
C THR A 293 6.68 2.03 6.82
N ALA A 294 6.45 3.21 7.40
CA ALA A 294 5.87 3.35 8.72
C ALA A 294 4.86 4.50 8.70
N THR A 295 3.60 4.20 8.94
CA THR A 295 2.54 5.19 9.09
C THR A 295 2.19 5.35 10.56
N THR A 296 2.23 6.58 11.01
CA THR A 296 1.83 6.98 12.35
C THR A 296 0.56 7.79 12.27
N THR A 297 -0.46 7.40 13.02
CA THR A 297 -1.71 8.16 13.17
C THR A 297 -1.96 8.42 14.64
N GLU A 298 -2.18 9.67 15.01
CA GLU A 298 -2.49 10.09 16.38
C GLU A 298 -3.86 10.76 16.41
N LEU A 299 -4.65 10.38 17.40
CA LEU A 299 -5.95 11.00 17.73
C LEU A 299 -5.93 11.36 19.21
N PRO A 300 -6.45 12.54 19.60
CA PRO A 300 -6.52 12.93 21.00
C PRO A 300 -7.24 11.90 21.87
N GLY A 301 -6.63 11.57 23.01
CA GLY A 301 -7.18 10.59 23.95
C GLY A 301 -7.18 9.14 23.47
N ARG A 302 -6.54 8.83 22.34
CA ARG A 302 -6.36 7.47 21.86
C ARG A 302 -4.87 7.10 21.82
N PRO A 303 -4.55 5.84 22.01
CA PRO A 303 -3.18 5.37 21.81
C PRO A 303 -2.71 5.66 20.37
N LYS A 304 -1.47 6.08 20.25
CA LYS A 304 -0.80 6.26 18.96
C LYS A 304 -0.86 4.95 18.16
N ARG A 305 -1.36 5.01 16.93
CA ARG A 305 -1.39 3.88 16.02
C ARG A 305 -0.15 3.94 15.13
N ILE A 306 0.60 2.86 15.11
CA ILE A 306 1.75 2.70 14.23
C ILE A 306 1.51 1.46 13.38
N GLU A 307 1.55 1.63 12.07
CA GLU A 307 1.54 0.55 11.11
C GLU A 307 2.84 0.59 10.32
N SER A 308 3.46 -0.54 10.14
CA SER A 308 4.73 -0.61 9.41
C SER A 308 4.79 -1.83 8.52
N ARG A 309 5.57 -1.73 7.45
CA ARG A 309 5.95 -2.84 6.59
C ARG A 309 7.44 -2.73 6.31
N GLU A 310 8.14 -3.83 6.40
CA GLU A 310 9.52 -3.93 5.98
C GLU A 310 9.68 -5.16 5.08
N CYS A 311 10.33 -4.98 3.93
CA CYS A 311 10.72 -6.05 3.02
C CYS A 311 12.22 -6.02 2.84
N ARG A 312 12.86 -7.17 2.89
CA ARG A 312 14.30 -7.34 2.67
C ARG A 312 14.55 -8.34 1.55
N LEU A 313 15.48 -7.99 0.69
CA LEU A 313 15.99 -8.91 -0.30
C LEU A 313 16.65 -10.11 0.43
N ALA A 314 16.10 -11.29 0.24
CA ALA A 314 16.67 -12.49 0.80
C ALA A 314 18.02 -12.78 0.12
N THR A 315 19.05 -13.00 0.92
CA THR A 315 20.36 -13.34 0.40
C THR A 315 20.26 -14.71 -0.28
N THR A 316 20.19 -14.73 -1.61
CA THR A 316 20.30 -15.98 -2.35
C THR A 316 21.73 -16.47 -2.13
N LYS A 317 21.92 -17.51 -1.32
CA LYS A 317 23.16 -18.30 -1.40
C LYS A 317 23.14 -18.90 -2.79
N VAL A 318 23.90 -18.30 -3.71
CA VAL A 318 24.29 -18.97 -4.95
C VAL A 318 25.13 -20.15 -4.48
N LEU A 319 24.53 -21.33 -4.52
CA LEU A 319 25.21 -22.59 -4.31
C LEU A 319 26.09 -22.87 -5.54
#